data_ea2c1fdb0d74e17695fa2ef1c190c79a
#
_entry.id   ea2c1fdb0d74e17695fa2ef1c190c79a
#
_cell.length_a   1.000
_cell.length_b   1.000
_cell.length_c   1.000
_cell.angle_alpha   90.00
_cell.angle_beta   90.00
_cell.angle_gamma   90.00
#
_symmetry.space_group_name_H-M   'P 1'
#
loop_
_entity.id
_entity.type
_entity.pdbx_description
1 polymer ?
#
loop_
_entity_poly.entity_id
_entity_poly.type
_entity_poly.pdbx_seq_one_letter_code
_entity_poly.pdbx_strand_id
1 'polypeptide(L)'
;MKRLFTTFAAITAVLISGLAQASGELFIYNWTEYTPPELIAKFEKESGIKVSVDTYDSNETLLAKLQAGATGYDIVVPSQNFVPILINEGLIQKVGVHALSNFKNMEDRWTFPEWDSEQEYSGPWQWGTTSFSYNSELYSGTGASLKEFFEPSDELNGRLSVFQTPDEVISLANIYLGIPFCSEDAKQMKQIQDMLVTQKESVVAYNSETMSDLLASGEAIMTNHWSGYSRLGRLTGAPIVYAYPKEGVVGWYDSMVVPTSAKNVEN
;
A
#
# COMPACT_ATOMS: atom_id res chain seq x y z
N MET A 1 -72.64 39.11 32.79
CA MET A 1 -72.20 38.15 31.77
C MET A 1 -70.86 38.58 31.25
N LYS A 2 -69.77 38.00 31.80
CA LYS A 2 -68.37 38.28 31.34
C LYS A 2 -67.89 37.04 30.58
N ARG A 3 -67.62 37.22 29.28
CA ARG A 3 -67.05 36.15 28.46
C ARG A 3 -65.49 36.21 28.56
N LEU A 4 -64.91 35.14 29.09
CA LEU A 4 -63.47 34.90 29.06
C LEU A 4 -63.11 34.37 27.67
N PHE A 5 -62.18 35.04 27.00
CA PHE A 5 -61.48 34.55 25.80
C PHE A 5 -60.16 33.90 26.24
N THR A 6 -60.06 32.59 26.11
CA THR A 6 -58.83 31.85 26.32
C THR A 6 -58.11 31.76 25.00
N THR A 7 -56.97 32.44 24.86
CA THR A 7 -56.09 32.38 23.69
C THR A 7 -55.13 31.22 23.87
N PHE A 8 -55.26 30.20 23.02
CA PHE A 8 -54.32 29.06 22.95
C PHE A 8 -53.11 29.50 22.08
N ALA A 9 -51.94 29.67 22.68
CA ALA A 9 -50.70 29.88 21.99
C ALA A 9 -50.10 28.49 21.61
N ALA A 10 -50.14 28.14 20.34
CA ALA A 10 -49.45 26.97 19.80
C ALA A 10 -47.96 27.26 19.71
N ILE A 11 -47.14 26.64 20.57
CA ILE A 11 -45.68 26.67 20.47
C ILE A 11 -45.29 25.60 19.45
N THR A 12 -44.90 26.01 18.24
CA THR A 12 -44.31 25.16 17.24
C THR A 12 -42.84 24.92 17.61
N ALA A 13 -42.50 23.81 18.20
CA ALA A 13 -41.13 23.37 18.41
C ALA A 13 -40.52 22.97 17.04
N VAL A 14 -39.70 23.84 16.50
CA VAL A 14 -38.86 23.49 15.35
C VAL A 14 -37.74 22.59 15.85
N LEU A 15 -37.88 21.28 15.60
CA LEU A 15 -36.80 20.32 15.75
C LEU A 15 -35.75 20.63 14.68
N ILE A 16 -34.76 21.43 15.04
CA ILE A 16 -33.52 21.54 14.29
C ILE A 16 -32.78 20.22 14.55
N SER A 17 -32.95 19.27 13.64
CA SER A 17 -32.06 18.10 13.54
C SER A 17 -30.71 18.62 13.12
N GLY A 18 -29.92 19.08 14.09
CA GLY A 18 -28.50 19.31 13.88
C GLY A 18 -27.89 17.98 13.44
N LEU A 19 -27.45 17.90 12.20
CA LEU A 19 -26.52 16.89 11.78
C LEU A 19 -25.36 17.02 12.78
N ALA A 20 -25.24 16.05 13.68
CA ALA A 20 -24.05 15.93 14.51
C ALA A 20 -22.90 15.72 13.54
N GLN A 21 -22.17 16.80 13.28
CA GLN A 21 -20.95 16.76 12.52
C GLN A 21 -19.99 15.96 13.39
N ALA A 22 -19.60 14.79 12.95
CA ALA A 22 -18.59 14.02 13.64
C ALA A 22 -17.35 14.93 13.72
N SER A 23 -16.96 15.29 14.94
CA SER A 23 -15.71 16.00 15.19
C SER A 23 -14.81 15.03 15.89
N GLY A 24 -13.71 14.66 15.25
CA GLY A 24 -12.78 13.67 15.77
C GLY A 24 -11.44 13.78 15.08
N GLU A 25 -10.57 12.88 15.45
CA GLU A 25 -9.25 12.70 14.85
C GLU A 25 -9.14 11.28 14.31
N LEU A 26 -8.41 11.11 13.23
CA LEU A 26 -8.09 9.82 12.62
C LEU A 26 -6.60 9.78 12.30
N PHE A 27 -5.92 8.78 12.83
CA PHE A 27 -4.48 8.60 12.66
C PHE A 27 -4.23 7.39 11.75
N ILE A 28 -3.66 7.64 10.59
CA ILE A 28 -3.39 6.62 9.56
C ILE A 28 -1.88 6.39 9.48
N TYR A 29 -1.46 5.13 9.47
CA TYR A 29 -0.09 4.72 9.17
C TYR A 29 -0.09 3.98 7.83
N ASN A 30 0.45 4.62 6.81
CA ASN A 30 0.35 4.18 5.42
C ASN A 30 1.72 4.19 4.73
N TRP A 31 1.78 3.71 3.53
CA TRP A 31 2.96 3.78 2.67
C TRP A 31 3.26 5.23 2.28
N THR A 32 4.55 5.51 2.07
CA THR A 32 5.01 6.83 1.59
C THR A 32 4.37 7.15 0.24
N GLU A 33 3.95 8.43 0.05
CA GLU A 33 3.29 8.93 -1.18
C GLU A 33 2.07 8.14 -1.68
N TYR A 34 1.37 7.45 -0.79
CA TYR A 34 0.31 6.52 -1.12
C TYR A 34 -1.10 7.07 -0.88
N THR A 35 -1.20 8.26 -0.32
CA THR A 35 -2.46 8.94 -0.04
C THR A 35 -2.46 10.33 -0.65
N PRO A 36 -3.25 10.60 -1.71
CA PRO A 36 -3.34 11.93 -2.29
C PRO A 36 -3.83 12.97 -1.26
N PRO A 37 -3.15 14.11 -1.09
CA PRO A 37 -3.57 15.15 -0.13
C PRO A 37 -4.99 15.67 -0.38
N GLU A 38 -5.43 15.69 -1.63
CA GLU A 38 -6.77 16.12 -2.01
C GLU A 38 -7.85 15.14 -1.50
N LEU A 39 -7.54 13.85 -1.40
CA LEU A 39 -8.44 12.85 -0.84
C LEU A 39 -8.65 13.09 0.65
N ILE A 40 -7.57 13.35 1.38
CA ILE A 40 -7.61 13.70 2.81
C ILE A 40 -8.42 14.98 3.01
N ALA A 41 -8.11 16.04 2.28
CA ALA A 41 -8.83 17.32 2.39
C ALA A 41 -10.33 17.19 2.09
N LYS A 42 -10.70 16.31 1.12
CA LYS A 42 -12.09 16.02 0.81
C LYS A 42 -12.77 15.30 1.97
N PHE A 43 -12.14 14.25 2.51
CA PHE A 43 -12.66 13.48 3.65
C PHE A 43 -12.87 14.36 4.88
N GLU A 44 -11.86 15.17 5.25
CA GLU A 44 -11.97 16.11 6.38
C GLU A 44 -13.12 17.11 6.20
N LYS A 45 -13.30 17.62 4.98
CA LYS A 45 -14.38 18.55 4.67
C LYS A 45 -15.76 17.90 4.78
N GLU A 46 -15.89 16.64 4.34
CA GLU A 46 -17.17 15.93 4.31
C GLU A 46 -17.54 15.37 5.68
N SER A 47 -16.56 14.84 6.43
CA SER A 47 -16.77 14.19 7.73
C SER A 47 -16.65 15.13 8.93
N GLY A 48 -15.83 16.19 8.82
CA GLY A 48 -15.42 17.02 9.96
C GLY A 48 -14.34 16.37 10.83
N ILE A 49 -13.83 15.19 10.44
CA ILE A 49 -12.78 14.45 11.14
C ILE A 49 -11.42 14.93 10.62
N LYS A 50 -10.50 15.24 11.54
CA LYS A 50 -9.12 15.62 11.20
C LYS A 50 -8.27 14.39 10.98
N VAL A 51 -7.49 14.35 9.90
CA VAL A 51 -6.67 13.21 9.51
C VAL A 51 -5.19 13.55 9.63
N SER A 52 -4.44 12.70 10.31
CA SER A 52 -2.98 12.71 10.36
C SER A 52 -2.46 11.43 9.72
N VAL A 53 -1.48 11.56 8.82
CA VAL A 53 -0.87 10.43 8.13
C VAL A 53 0.61 10.37 8.45
N ASP A 54 1.02 9.26 9.07
CA ASP A 54 2.43 8.87 9.18
C ASP A 54 2.75 7.82 8.12
N THR A 55 4.00 7.71 7.71
CA THR A 55 4.38 6.81 6.62
C THR A 55 5.43 5.78 7.03
N TYR A 56 5.50 4.69 6.26
CA TYR A 56 6.49 3.62 6.35
C TYR A 56 6.86 3.10 4.94
N ASP A 57 7.91 2.31 4.88
CA ASP A 57 8.56 1.82 3.65
C ASP A 57 8.49 0.31 3.43
N SER A 58 8.08 -0.45 4.47
CA SER A 58 7.99 -1.91 4.40
C SER A 58 6.97 -2.49 5.37
N ASN A 59 6.35 -3.63 5.01
CA ASN A 59 5.46 -4.36 5.90
C ASN A 59 6.16 -4.81 7.18
N GLU A 60 7.45 -5.11 7.12
CA GLU A 60 8.28 -5.49 8.26
C GLU A 60 8.39 -4.34 9.27
N THR A 61 8.58 -3.10 8.79
CA THR A 61 8.57 -1.89 9.63
C THR A 61 7.21 -1.72 10.32
N LEU A 62 6.11 -1.89 9.59
CA LEU A 62 4.76 -1.87 10.15
C LEU A 62 4.57 -2.93 11.23
N LEU A 63 4.90 -4.19 10.92
CA LEU A 63 4.76 -5.33 11.84
C LEU A 63 5.56 -5.11 13.12
N ALA A 64 6.84 -4.79 12.99
CA ALA A 64 7.72 -4.54 14.13
C ALA A 64 7.20 -3.41 15.03
N LYS A 65 6.64 -2.35 14.44
CA LYS A 65 6.06 -1.23 15.17
C LYS A 65 4.82 -1.65 15.96
N LEU A 66 3.93 -2.45 15.38
CA LEU A 66 2.74 -2.97 16.06
C LEU A 66 3.12 -3.97 17.17
N GLN A 67 4.06 -4.87 16.91
CA GLN A 67 4.60 -5.82 17.91
C GLN A 67 5.26 -5.11 19.10
N ALA A 68 5.91 -3.97 18.86
CA ALA A 68 6.47 -3.14 19.94
C ALA A 68 5.39 -2.42 20.77
N GLY A 69 4.10 -2.64 20.48
CA GLY A 69 2.99 -2.03 21.20
C GLY A 69 2.75 -0.56 20.83
N ALA A 70 3.09 -0.16 19.62
CA ALA A 70 2.81 1.20 19.16
C ALA A 70 1.31 1.48 19.24
N THR A 71 0.96 2.55 19.93
CA THR A 71 -0.41 3.06 20.06
C THR A 71 -0.51 4.41 19.34
N GLY A 72 -1.71 4.76 18.91
CA GLY A 72 -1.96 6.08 18.33
C GLY A 72 -2.26 6.04 16.84
N TYR A 73 -2.36 4.87 16.25
CA TYR A 73 -2.90 4.69 14.91
C TYR A 73 -4.28 4.05 14.97
N ASP A 74 -5.18 4.51 14.14
CA ASP A 74 -6.54 4.00 13.99
C ASP A 74 -6.69 3.14 12.75
N ILE A 75 -5.93 3.44 11.70
CA ILE A 75 -5.83 2.64 10.47
C ILE A 75 -4.36 2.39 10.15
N VAL A 76 -4.06 1.15 9.75
CA VAL A 76 -2.80 0.79 9.11
C VAL A 76 -3.07 0.06 7.81
N VAL A 77 -2.12 0.04 6.86
CA VAL A 77 -2.38 -0.41 5.48
C VAL A 77 -1.38 -1.50 5.04
N PRO A 78 -1.47 -2.72 5.60
CA PRO A 78 -0.61 -3.83 5.20
C PRO A 78 -0.96 -4.40 3.83
N SER A 79 0.02 -5.04 3.20
CA SER A 79 -0.22 -5.87 2.02
C SER A 79 -0.88 -7.21 2.41
N GLN A 80 -1.51 -7.86 1.42
CA GLN A 80 -2.34 -9.06 1.61
C GLN A 80 -1.66 -10.19 2.38
N ASN A 81 -0.36 -10.40 2.20
CA ASN A 81 0.41 -11.46 2.86
C ASN A 81 0.66 -11.18 4.35
N PHE A 82 0.58 -9.92 4.79
CA PHE A 82 0.74 -9.54 6.19
C PHE A 82 -0.59 -9.52 6.98
N VAL A 83 -1.74 -9.38 6.32
CA VAL A 83 -3.05 -9.40 7.00
C VAL A 83 -3.24 -10.67 7.85
N PRO A 84 -3.01 -11.91 7.35
CA PRO A 84 -3.10 -13.11 8.18
C PRO A 84 -2.14 -13.13 9.37
N ILE A 85 -0.94 -12.59 9.21
CA ILE A 85 0.06 -12.48 10.29
C ILE A 85 -0.49 -11.59 11.41
N LEU A 86 -0.99 -10.41 11.04
CA LEU A 86 -1.56 -9.45 11.99
C LEU A 86 -2.80 -10.01 12.71
N ILE A 87 -3.65 -10.78 12.01
CA ILE A 87 -4.80 -11.48 12.61
C ILE A 87 -4.32 -12.51 13.63
N ASN A 88 -3.37 -13.38 13.23
CA ASN A 88 -2.88 -14.47 14.06
C ASN A 88 -2.16 -13.97 15.32
N GLU A 89 -1.48 -12.85 15.23
CA GLU A 89 -0.82 -12.21 16.38
C GLU A 89 -1.75 -11.33 17.23
N GLY A 90 -3.03 -11.20 16.83
CA GLY A 90 -4.01 -10.38 17.54
C GLY A 90 -3.70 -8.88 17.53
N LEU A 91 -2.97 -8.41 16.50
CA LEU A 91 -2.56 -7.01 16.36
C LEU A 91 -3.64 -6.13 15.71
N ILE A 92 -4.60 -6.73 15.03
CA ILE A 92 -5.74 -6.04 14.40
C ILE A 92 -7.06 -6.63 14.88
N GLN A 93 -8.12 -5.84 14.82
CA GLN A 93 -9.44 -6.19 15.34
C GLN A 93 -10.48 -6.30 14.22
N LYS A 94 -11.52 -7.08 14.49
CA LYS A 94 -12.70 -7.16 13.62
C LYS A 94 -13.49 -5.86 13.66
N VAL A 95 -13.83 -5.34 12.50
CA VAL A 95 -14.67 -4.15 12.34
C VAL A 95 -15.89 -4.41 11.45
N GLY A 96 -16.04 -5.65 10.96
CA GLY A 96 -17.18 -6.03 10.13
C GLY A 96 -17.24 -5.26 8.82
N VAL A 97 -16.15 -5.21 8.07
CA VAL A 97 -16.04 -4.41 6.83
C VAL A 97 -17.17 -4.71 5.86
N HIS A 98 -17.59 -5.98 5.74
CA HIS A 98 -18.69 -6.41 4.87
C HIS A 98 -20.05 -5.77 5.24
N ALA A 99 -20.22 -5.31 6.50
CA ALA A 99 -21.44 -4.68 6.97
C ALA A 99 -21.45 -3.15 6.82
N LEU A 100 -20.34 -2.54 6.41
CA LEU A 100 -20.25 -1.10 6.20
C LEU A 100 -21.13 -0.66 5.03
N SER A 101 -21.79 0.49 5.17
CA SER A 101 -22.74 1.02 4.17
C SER A 101 -22.09 1.25 2.80
N ASN A 102 -20.79 1.53 2.76
CA ASN A 102 -20.01 1.76 1.55
C ASN A 102 -19.46 0.47 0.93
N PHE A 103 -19.60 -0.68 1.58
CA PHE A 103 -19.14 -1.98 1.05
C PHE A 103 -19.68 -2.25 -0.36
N LYS A 104 -20.93 -1.88 -0.62
CA LYS A 104 -21.59 -2.00 -1.93
C LYS A 104 -20.88 -1.26 -3.09
N ASN A 105 -19.93 -0.38 -2.78
CA ASN A 105 -19.16 0.37 -3.78
C ASN A 105 -17.88 -0.37 -4.20
N MET A 106 -17.55 -1.48 -3.54
CA MET A 106 -16.41 -2.30 -3.90
C MET A 106 -16.74 -3.15 -5.13
N GLU A 107 -15.74 -3.35 -5.99
CA GLU A 107 -15.86 -4.30 -7.09
C GLU A 107 -15.79 -5.74 -6.55
N ASP A 108 -16.63 -6.65 -7.07
CA ASP A 108 -16.74 -8.04 -6.61
C ASP A 108 -15.39 -8.76 -6.51
N ARG A 109 -14.46 -8.50 -7.45
CA ARG A 109 -13.12 -9.11 -7.45
C ARG A 109 -12.23 -8.73 -6.25
N TRP A 110 -12.61 -7.71 -5.50
CA TRP A 110 -11.88 -7.21 -4.33
C TRP A 110 -12.63 -7.47 -3.02
N THR A 111 -13.72 -8.23 -3.07
CA THR A 111 -14.50 -8.61 -1.91
C THR A 111 -14.21 -10.05 -1.49
N PHE A 112 -14.30 -10.33 -0.20
CA PHE A 112 -14.12 -11.65 0.40
C PHE A 112 -12.81 -12.34 -0.04
N PRO A 113 -11.65 -11.67 0.15
CA PRO A 113 -10.37 -12.21 -0.26
C PRO A 113 -9.98 -13.44 0.56
N GLU A 114 -9.15 -14.32 -0.01
CA GLU A 114 -8.75 -15.58 0.63
C GLU A 114 -8.14 -15.37 2.03
N TRP A 115 -7.42 -14.29 2.23
CA TRP A 115 -6.78 -13.95 3.52
C TRP A 115 -7.75 -13.40 4.59
N ASP A 116 -8.96 -13.04 4.21
CA ASP A 116 -10.04 -12.57 5.09
C ASP A 116 -11.40 -12.92 4.45
N SER A 117 -11.69 -14.22 4.38
CA SER A 117 -12.83 -14.77 3.63
C SER A 117 -14.20 -14.30 4.10
N GLU A 118 -14.32 -13.84 5.34
CA GLU A 118 -15.53 -13.25 5.89
C GLU A 118 -15.54 -11.72 5.82
N GLN A 119 -14.42 -11.15 5.39
CA GLN A 119 -14.18 -9.69 5.32
C GLN A 119 -14.55 -8.94 6.60
N GLU A 120 -14.10 -9.50 7.71
CA GLU A 120 -14.30 -8.95 9.05
C GLU A 120 -13.25 -7.90 9.43
N TYR A 121 -12.03 -8.00 8.86
CA TYR A 121 -10.87 -7.23 9.28
C TYR A 121 -10.42 -6.18 8.27
N SER A 122 -10.49 -6.50 6.97
CA SER A 122 -9.75 -5.77 5.93
C SER A 122 -10.66 -5.14 4.89
N GLY A 123 -10.48 -3.83 4.66
CA GLY A 123 -11.10 -3.10 3.56
C GLY A 123 -10.08 -2.82 2.44
N PRO A 124 -10.44 -2.99 1.16
CA PRO A 124 -9.52 -2.72 0.07
C PRO A 124 -9.10 -1.25 0.06
N TRP A 125 -7.79 -1.01 -0.08
CA TRP A 125 -7.22 0.32 -0.26
C TRP A 125 -6.77 0.53 -1.69
N GLN A 126 -5.75 -0.22 -2.10
CA GLN A 126 -5.12 -0.06 -3.40
C GLN A 126 -4.49 -1.39 -3.85
N TRP A 127 -4.32 -1.55 -5.15
CA TRP A 127 -3.61 -2.68 -5.73
C TRP A 127 -2.66 -2.19 -6.83
N GLY A 128 -1.67 -2.98 -7.13
CA GLY A 128 -0.74 -2.67 -8.19
C GLY A 128 0.16 -3.85 -8.53
N THR A 129 1.26 -3.52 -9.20
CA THR A 129 2.24 -4.51 -9.60
C THR A 129 3.65 -4.05 -9.26
N THR A 130 4.51 -5.01 -8.95
CA THR A 130 5.95 -4.85 -8.82
C THR A 130 6.65 -5.49 -10.01
N SER A 131 7.59 -4.74 -10.58
CA SER A 131 8.49 -5.18 -11.62
C SER A 131 9.81 -4.40 -11.49
N PHE A 132 10.42 -4.05 -12.61
CA PHE A 132 11.50 -3.08 -12.64
C PHE A 132 11.16 -1.94 -13.60
N SER A 133 11.84 -0.81 -13.41
CA SER A 133 11.84 0.31 -14.33
C SER A 133 13.26 0.66 -14.72
N TYR A 134 13.40 1.33 -15.85
CA TYR A 134 14.70 1.79 -16.33
C TYR A 134 14.59 3.21 -16.91
N ASN A 135 15.71 3.92 -16.91
CA ASN A 135 15.84 5.19 -17.61
C ASN A 135 16.03 4.92 -19.10
N SER A 136 15.05 5.31 -19.93
CA SER A 136 15.02 5.03 -21.36
C SER A 136 16.04 5.83 -22.18
N GLU A 137 16.69 6.82 -21.61
CA GLU A 137 17.76 7.58 -22.27
C GLU A 137 19.15 6.97 -22.01
N LEU A 138 19.27 6.13 -20.96
CA LEU A 138 20.53 5.56 -20.52
C LEU A 138 20.62 4.04 -20.73
N TYR A 139 19.49 3.34 -20.79
CA TYR A 139 19.44 1.89 -20.96
C TYR A 139 19.18 1.51 -22.40
N SER A 140 20.04 0.64 -22.96
CA SER A 140 19.96 0.18 -24.35
C SER A 140 19.00 -1.01 -24.56
N GLY A 141 18.58 -1.69 -23.49
CA GLY A 141 17.68 -2.85 -23.55
C GLY A 141 16.22 -2.47 -23.68
N THR A 142 15.33 -3.45 -23.56
CA THR A 142 13.90 -3.31 -23.84
C THR A 142 12.99 -3.50 -22.65
N GLY A 143 13.48 -4.06 -21.54
CA GLY A 143 12.66 -4.46 -20.40
C GLY A 143 11.74 -5.67 -20.69
N ALA A 144 12.03 -6.43 -21.73
CA ALA A 144 11.16 -7.53 -22.17
C ALA A 144 11.29 -8.81 -21.33
N SER A 145 12.29 -8.89 -20.47
CA SER A 145 12.56 -10.07 -19.64
C SER A 145 13.14 -9.69 -18.29
N LEU A 146 12.73 -10.41 -17.23
CA LEU A 146 13.34 -10.33 -15.89
C LEU A 146 14.83 -10.68 -15.90
N LYS A 147 15.30 -11.36 -16.95
CA LYS A 147 16.73 -11.59 -17.16
C LYS A 147 17.53 -10.28 -17.13
N GLU A 148 17.01 -9.22 -17.75
CA GLU A 148 17.69 -7.92 -17.84
C GLU A 148 17.93 -7.32 -16.44
N PHE A 149 17.09 -7.65 -15.47
CA PHE A 149 17.22 -7.22 -14.09
C PHE A 149 18.09 -8.16 -13.25
N PHE A 150 17.90 -9.48 -13.36
CA PHE A 150 18.58 -10.47 -12.50
C PHE A 150 19.96 -10.90 -13.01
N GLU A 151 20.19 -10.78 -14.31
CA GLU A 151 21.49 -11.02 -14.95
C GLU A 151 21.93 -9.74 -15.70
N PRO A 152 22.25 -8.67 -14.95
CA PRO A 152 22.50 -7.36 -15.54
C PRO A 152 23.72 -7.38 -16.48
N SER A 153 23.61 -6.66 -17.60
CA SER A 153 24.70 -6.44 -18.54
C SER A 153 25.76 -5.48 -17.95
N ASP A 154 26.92 -5.40 -18.58
CA ASP A 154 28.02 -4.54 -18.13
C ASP A 154 27.63 -3.07 -18.00
N GLU A 155 26.66 -2.59 -18.79
CA GLU A 155 26.19 -1.20 -18.70
C GLU A 155 25.47 -0.89 -17.39
N LEU A 156 24.98 -1.92 -16.68
CA LEU A 156 24.30 -1.83 -15.39
C LEU A 156 25.25 -2.00 -14.20
N ASN A 157 26.55 -2.25 -14.43
CA ASN A 157 27.51 -2.42 -13.34
C ASN A 157 27.62 -1.15 -12.47
N GLY A 158 27.26 -1.29 -11.16
CA GLY A 158 27.19 -0.19 -10.21
C GLY A 158 26.08 0.83 -10.52
N ARG A 159 25.08 0.45 -11.33
CA ARG A 159 23.97 1.32 -11.75
C ARG A 159 22.58 0.67 -11.55
N LEU A 160 22.52 -0.45 -10.85
CA LEU A 160 21.29 -1.14 -10.46
C LEU A 160 20.87 -0.73 -9.06
N SER A 161 19.63 -0.37 -8.83
CA SER A 161 19.04 -0.24 -7.49
C SER A 161 18.07 -1.40 -7.24
N VAL A 162 18.02 -1.88 -6.01
CA VAL A 162 17.17 -3.00 -5.60
C VAL A 162 16.36 -2.59 -4.39
N PHE A 163 15.12 -3.07 -4.27
CA PHE A 163 14.26 -2.83 -3.12
C PHE A 163 14.87 -3.31 -1.79
N GLN A 164 14.48 -2.66 -0.72
CA GLN A 164 14.68 -3.12 0.67
C GLN A 164 13.58 -4.08 1.13
N THR A 165 12.57 -4.36 0.29
CA THR A 165 11.48 -5.31 0.52
C THR A 165 11.87 -6.68 -0.06
N PRO A 166 12.42 -7.61 0.76
CA PRO A 166 12.97 -8.85 0.24
C PRO A 166 11.92 -9.80 -0.32
N ASP A 167 10.70 -9.78 0.19
CA ASP A 167 9.59 -10.61 -0.27
C ASP A 167 9.23 -10.34 -1.74
N GLU A 168 9.22 -9.09 -2.16
CA GLU A 168 8.93 -8.70 -3.55
C GLU A 168 10.08 -9.06 -4.49
N VAL A 169 11.34 -8.84 -4.06
CA VAL A 169 12.51 -9.22 -4.85
C VAL A 169 12.58 -10.73 -5.04
N ILE A 170 12.35 -11.51 -3.98
CA ILE A 170 12.31 -12.97 -4.03
C ILE A 170 11.14 -13.44 -4.89
N SER A 171 9.99 -12.79 -4.81
CA SER A 171 8.82 -13.11 -5.64
C SER A 171 9.10 -12.92 -7.14
N LEU A 172 9.76 -11.83 -7.52
CA LEU A 172 10.21 -11.63 -8.91
C LEU A 172 11.25 -12.68 -9.32
N ALA A 173 12.18 -13.05 -8.41
CA ALA A 173 13.15 -14.09 -8.67
C ALA A 173 12.47 -15.48 -8.87
N ASN A 174 11.43 -15.78 -8.10
CA ASN A 174 10.61 -16.98 -8.27
C ASN A 174 9.98 -17.02 -9.69
N ILE A 175 9.38 -15.90 -10.12
CA ILE A 175 8.80 -15.77 -11.47
C ILE A 175 9.88 -16.01 -12.53
N TYR A 176 11.05 -15.39 -12.39
CA TYR A 176 12.14 -15.50 -13.35
C TYR A 176 12.66 -16.93 -13.47
N LEU A 177 12.84 -17.63 -12.35
CA LEU A 177 13.40 -18.97 -12.29
C LEU A 177 12.35 -20.08 -12.48
N GLY A 178 11.05 -19.73 -12.54
CA GLY A 178 9.95 -20.70 -12.60
C GLY A 178 9.81 -21.51 -11.31
N ILE A 179 10.20 -20.93 -10.17
CA ILE A 179 10.09 -21.53 -8.83
C ILE A 179 8.73 -21.17 -8.22
N PRO A 180 7.98 -22.12 -7.64
CA PRO A 180 6.73 -21.78 -6.96
C PRO A 180 6.92 -20.79 -5.82
N PHE A 181 5.95 -19.89 -5.63
CA PHE A 181 5.91 -19.03 -4.44
C PHE A 181 5.88 -19.88 -3.17
N CYS A 182 6.50 -19.37 -2.10
CA CYS A 182 6.58 -20.03 -0.79
C CYS A 182 7.25 -21.44 -0.86
N SER A 183 8.14 -21.68 -1.82
CA SER A 183 8.89 -22.93 -1.86
C SER A 183 9.80 -23.07 -0.64
N GLU A 184 9.76 -24.25 0.00
CA GLU A 184 10.66 -24.64 1.10
C GLU A 184 11.83 -25.53 0.62
N ASP A 185 11.97 -25.74 -0.69
CA ASP A 185 13.06 -26.54 -1.26
C ASP A 185 14.39 -25.80 -1.14
N ALA A 186 15.31 -26.38 -0.36
CA ALA A 186 16.61 -25.79 -0.07
C ALA A 186 17.46 -25.53 -1.34
N LYS A 187 17.30 -26.34 -2.41
CA LYS A 187 18.04 -26.15 -3.67
C LYS A 187 17.49 -24.97 -4.44
N GLN A 188 16.16 -24.80 -4.46
CA GLN A 188 15.51 -23.65 -5.09
C GLN A 188 15.86 -22.35 -4.34
N MET A 189 15.83 -22.37 -3.01
CA MET A 189 16.25 -21.22 -2.21
C MET A 189 17.73 -20.87 -2.44
N LYS A 190 18.59 -21.88 -2.54
CA LYS A 190 20.00 -21.67 -2.88
C LYS A 190 20.20 -21.07 -4.26
N GLN A 191 19.40 -21.49 -5.25
CA GLN A 191 19.43 -20.93 -6.61
C GLN A 191 19.08 -19.45 -6.63
N ILE A 192 18.02 -19.05 -5.91
CA ILE A 192 17.64 -17.65 -5.75
C ILE A 192 18.78 -16.88 -5.07
N GLN A 193 19.30 -17.37 -3.96
CA GLN A 193 20.39 -16.76 -3.22
C GLN A 193 21.64 -16.53 -4.11
N ASP A 194 22.06 -17.55 -4.84
CA ASP A 194 23.24 -17.44 -5.70
C ASP A 194 23.08 -16.39 -6.80
N MET A 195 21.89 -16.34 -7.41
CA MET A 195 21.55 -15.32 -8.40
C MET A 195 21.59 -13.91 -7.81
N LEU A 196 20.96 -13.70 -6.66
CA LEU A 196 20.94 -12.38 -6.00
C LEU A 196 22.34 -11.96 -5.49
N VAL A 197 23.16 -12.91 -5.05
CA VAL A 197 24.57 -12.63 -4.69
C VAL A 197 25.38 -12.19 -5.89
N THR A 198 25.17 -12.80 -7.06
CA THR A 198 25.80 -12.37 -8.31
C THR A 198 25.29 -11.00 -8.75
N GLN A 199 23.98 -10.76 -8.73
CA GLN A 199 23.38 -9.47 -9.07
C GLN A 199 23.92 -8.34 -8.19
N LYS A 200 24.20 -8.61 -6.92
CA LYS A 200 24.69 -7.64 -5.95
C LYS A 200 25.96 -6.90 -6.42
N GLU A 201 26.79 -7.51 -7.27
CA GLU A 201 28.00 -6.89 -7.80
C GLU A 201 27.66 -5.66 -8.68
N SER A 202 26.45 -5.60 -9.26
CA SER A 202 25.95 -4.49 -10.07
C SER A 202 25.13 -3.46 -9.28
N VAL A 203 24.85 -3.72 -7.99
CA VAL A 203 23.95 -2.89 -7.17
C VAL A 203 24.68 -1.68 -6.60
N VAL A 204 24.17 -0.47 -6.91
CA VAL A 204 24.63 0.80 -6.33
C VAL A 204 23.91 1.13 -5.02
N ALA A 205 22.64 0.76 -4.91
CA ALA A 205 21.82 1.06 -3.73
C ALA A 205 20.74 -0.01 -3.48
N TYR A 206 20.43 -0.21 -2.19
CA TYR A 206 19.17 -0.83 -1.77
C TYR A 206 18.24 0.28 -1.30
N ASN A 207 17.13 0.50 -2.01
CA ASN A 207 16.24 1.64 -1.77
C ASN A 207 14.80 1.32 -2.20
N SER A 208 13.83 1.69 -1.36
CA SER A 208 12.39 1.56 -1.64
C SER A 208 11.64 2.90 -1.53
N GLU A 209 12.35 4.03 -1.45
CA GLU A 209 11.72 5.34 -1.27
C GLU A 209 11.97 6.30 -2.44
N THR A 210 13.19 6.33 -2.98
CA THR A 210 13.62 7.34 -3.96
C THR A 210 13.94 6.76 -5.34
N MET A 211 13.30 5.64 -5.72
CA MET A 211 13.59 4.92 -6.97
C MET A 211 13.43 5.80 -8.22
N SER A 212 12.37 6.61 -8.26
CA SER A 212 12.14 7.53 -9.37
C SER A 212 13.23 8.60 -9.48
N ASP A 213 13.72 9.11 -8.34
CA ASP A 213 14.79 10.11 -8.31
C ASP A 213 16.14 9.52 -8.75
N LEU A 214 16.45 8.28 -8.32
CA LEU A 214 17.64 7.56 -8.76
C LEU A 214 17.64 7.35 -10.28
N LEU A 215 16.49 7.01 -10.87
CA LEU A 215 16.34 6.88 -12.32
C LEU A 215 16.42 8.24 -13.02
N ALA A 216 15.74 9.27 -12.49
CA ALA A 216 15.70 10.60 -13.09
C ALA A 216 17.08 11.27 -13.10
N SER A 217 17.85 11.13 -12.02
CA SER A 217 19.23 11.64 -11.92
C SER A 217 20.24 10.83 -12.74
N GLY A 218 19.88 9.60 -13.11
CA GLY A 218 20.79 8.64 -13.74
C GLY A 218 21.82 8.04 -12.78
N GLU A 219 21.67 8.19 -11.49
CA GLU A 219 22.47 7.48 -10.48
C GLU A 219 22.26 5.97 -10.58
N ALA A 220 20.99 5.54 -10.71
CA ALA A 220 20.64 4.21 -11.18
C ALA A 220 20.12 4.28 -12.62
N ILE A 221 20.42 3.26 -13.42
CA ILE A 221 19.87 3.07 -14.77
C ILE A 221 18.62 2.19 -14.69
N MET A 222 18.58 1.25 -13.75
CA MET A 222 17.49 0.30 -13.56
C MET A 222 17.25 0.09 -12.07
N THR A 223 15.96 -0.10 -11.69
CA THR A 223 15.58 -0.39 -10.31
C THR A 223 14.31 -1.25 -10.26
N ASN A 224 14.11 -2.02 -9.18
CA ASN A 224 12.75 -2.47 -8.86
C ASN A 224 11.82 -1.26 -8.77
N HIS A 225 10.57 -1.44 -9.17
CA HIS A 225 9.64 -0.32 -9.12
C HIS A 225 8.20 -0.80 -8.97
N TRP A 226 7.42 -0.06 -8.23
CA TRP A 226 5.96 -0.21 -8.20
C TRP A 226 5.35 0.56 -9.38
N SER A 227 4.29 -0.02 -9.97
CA SER A 227 3.63 0.57 -11.13
C SER A 227 3.12 2.01 -10.89
N GLY A 228 2.61 2.28 -9.68
CA GLY A 228 2.15 3.61 -9.26
C GLY A 228 3.29 4.64 -9.16
N TYR A 229 4.38 4.29 -8.49
CA TYR A 229 5.57 5.15 -8.37
C TYR A 229 6.23 5.44 -9.71
N SER A 230 6.35 4.41 -10.56
CA SER A 230 6.83 4.61 -11.93
C SER A 230 5.97 5.62 -12.70
N ARG A 231 4.64 5.57 -12.51
CA ARG A 231 3.74 6.55 -13.10
C ARG A 231 3.97 7.96 -12.55
N LEU A 232 4.11 8.11 -11.24
CA LEU A 232 4.38 9.41 -10.61
C LEU A 232 5.69 10.00 -11.13
N GLY A 233 6.78 9.23 -11.19
CA GLY A 233 8.06 9.67 -11.76
C GLY A 233 7.92 10.15 -13.20
N ARG A 234 7.16 9.45 -14.06
CA ARG A 234 6.89 9.90 -15.43
C ARG A 234 6.09 11.20 -15.50
N LEU A 235 5.18 11.44 -14.57
CA LEU A 235 4.40 12.68 -14.52
C LEU A 235 5.27 13.91 -14.21
N THR A 236 6.43 13.74 -13.57
CA THR A 236 7.43 14.81 -13.40
C THR A 236 8.31 15.04 -14.62
N GLY A 237 8.14 14.24 -15.67
CA GLY A 237 8.92 14.32 -16.90
C GLY A 237 10.19 13.45 -16.91
N ALA A 238 10.39 12.59 -15.91
CA ALA A 238 11.53 11.68 -15.88
C ALA A 238 11.40 10.60 -16.99
N PRO A 239 12.52 10.21 -17.65
CA PRO A 239 12.54 9.24 -18.75
C PRO A 239 12.43 7.80 -18.24
N ILE A 240 11.37 7.51 -17.47
CA ILE A 240 11.18 6.23 -16.81
C ILE A 240 10.24 5.34 -17.64
N VAL A 241 10.66 4.11 -17.90
CA VAL A 241 9.83 3.06 -18.49
C VAL A 241 9.65 1.94 -17.48
N TYR A 242 8.39 1.63 -17.13
CA TYR A 242 8.04 0.46 -16.33
C TYR A 242 7.99 -0.77 -17.22
N ALA A 243 8.72 -1.81 -16.86
CA ALA A 243 8.81 -3.03 -17.65
C ALA A 243 7.65 -4.00 -17.36
N TYR A 244 7.15 -4.62 -18.41
CA TYR A 244 6.23 -5.76 -18.35
C TYR A 244 6.93 -6.97 -18.98
N PRO A 245 7.83 -7.64 -18.24
CA PRO A 245 8.60 -8.75 -18.75
C PRO A 245 7.71 -9.94 -19.10
N LYS A 246 8.15 -10.75 -20.05
CA LYS A 246 7.41 -11.92 -20.56
C LYS A 246 7.16 -13.00 -19.50
N GLU A 247 8.00 -13.07 -18.49
CA GLU A 247 7.87 -14.01 -17.38
C GLU A 247 6.72 -13.61 -16.44
N GLY A 248 6.38 -12.33 -16.36
CA GLY A 248 5.33 -11.79 -15.52
C GLY A 248 5.79 -10.71 -14.55
N VAL A 249 4.87 -10.25 -13.72
CA VAL A 249 5.08 -9.26 -12.66
C VAL A 249 4.44 -9.75 -11.37
N VAL A 250 4.88 -9.26 -10.24
CA VAL A 250 4.22 -9.53 -8.94
C VAL A 250 3.01 -8.62 -8.82
N GLY A 251 1.84 -9.19 -8.51
CA GLY A 251 0.65 -8.44 -8.13
C GLY A 251 0.55 -8.33 -6.62
N TRP A 252 0.15 -7.17 -6.13
CA TRP A 252 -0.11 -6.93 -4.71
C TRP A 252 -1.42 -6.19 -4.48
N TYR A 253 -1.90 -6.31 -3.26
CA TYR A 253 -3.16 -5.74 -2.80
C TYR A 253 -2.99 -5.28 -1.35
N ASP A 254 -3.23 -4.00 -1.11
CA ASP A 254 -3.12 -3.40 0.20
C ASP A 254 -4.50 -3.13 0.79
N SER A 255 -4.62 -3.37 2.09
CA SER A 255 -5.88 -3.29 2.80
C SER A 255 -5.78 -2.34 3.99
N MET A 256 -6.80 -1.52 4.18
CA MET A 256 -7.00 -0.82 5.45
C MET A 256 -7.44 -1.81 6.52
N VAL A 257 -6.75 -1.82 7.65
CA VAL A 257 -7.11 -2.61 8.83
C VAL A 257 -7.02 -1.75 10.08
N VAL A 258 -7.76 -2.12 11.12
CA VAL A 258 -7.83 -1.37 12.38
C VAL A 258 -7.01 -2.09 13.46
N PRO A 259 -5.93 -1.48 13.98
CA PRO A 259 -5.17 -2.03 15.09
C PRO A 259 -6.03 -2.25 16.34
N THR A 260 -5.70 -3.27 17.15
CA THR A 260 -6.37 -3.51 18.44
C THR A 260 -6.17 -2.36 19.44
N SER A 261 -5.13 -1.54 19.24
CA SER A 261 -4.82 -0.34 20.03
C SER A 261 -5.52 0.93 19.56
N ALA A 262 -6.29 0.89 18.46
CA ALA A 262 -6.99 2.04 17.91
C ALA A 262 -7.94 2.69 18.92
N LYS A 263 -7.97 4.01 18.95
CA LYS A 263 -8.80 4.79 19.89
C LYS A 263 -10.02 5.40 19.23
N ASN A 264 -9.98 5.60 17.93
CA ASN A 264 -11.02 6.30 17.18
C ASN A 264 -11.69 5.36 16.15
N VAL A 265 -12.05 4.16 16.59
CA VAL A 265 -12.59 3.08 15.72
C VAL A 265 -13.86 3.50 14.97
N GLU A 266 -14.68 4.39 15.56
CA GLU A 266 -15.92 4.88 14.98
C GLU A 266 -15.71 5.95 13.88
N ASN A 267 -14.49 6.53 13.79
CA ASN A 267 -14.15 7.56 12.81
C ASN A 267 -13.66 6.96 11.50
#